data_aedcda0ff7da38f08f810f36a31e39cf
#
_entry.id   aedcda0ff7da38f08f810f36a31e39cf
#
_cell.length_a   1.000
_cell.length_b   1.000
_cell.length_c   1.000
_cell.angle_alpha   90.00
_cell.angle_beta   90.00
_cell.angle_gamma   90.00
#
_symmetry.space_group_name_H-M   'P 1'
#
loop_
_entity.id
_entity.type
_entity.pdbx_description
1 polymer ?
#
loop_
_entity_poly.entity_id
_entity_poly.type
_entity_poly.pdbx_seq_one_letter_code
_entity_poly.pdbx_strand_id
1 'polypeptide(L)'
;MEKKLSKKTLTKSFHNWYYGNLTCFSQEHMQTFGYLCSMLPVVEELYDKKEDQARSMKTYTAFFNTEPQLGTVIVGVTAGLEEARANGTEDVDDETINGLRAGLMGPIAGIGDSLVVGTVIPILLGIALGMSTGGSPLGAIMYIIVWNLFAYFGMKFLYFKGYELGGKAVDFLVGPQGEALRESVTMLGGIVIGAVSATWISVTTSFTMTAAGAKKPFLDLQKTLDGVYPGLLTAVFVVGCWYLLSKKKMSPIKVMLLLVVVAFIGVFVGFFNPGLSY
;
A
#
# COMPACT_ATOMS: atom_id res chain seq x y z
N MET A 1 6.09 7.04 -37.50
CA MET A 1 6.68 5.81 -36.92
C MET A 1 6.14 5.66 -35.51
N GLU A 2 5.74 4.47 -35.15
CA GLU A 2 5.32 4.17 -33.79
C GLU A 2 6.52 4.35 -32.82
N LYS A 3 6.34 5.17 -31.79
CA LYS A 3 7.35 5.41 -30.77
C LYS A 3 7.36 4.24 -29.81
N LYS A 4 8.54 3.70 -29.52
CA LYS A 4 8.71 2.58 -28.60
C LYS A 4 9.87 2.86 -27.66
N LEU A 5 9.65 2.70 -26.37
CA LEU A 5 10.68 2.88 -25.35
C LEU A 5 11.81 1.86 -25.50
N SER A 6 13.02 2.34 -25.52
CA SER A 6 14.21 1.49 -25.53
C SER A 6 14.37 0.76 -24.21
N LYS A 7 14.94 -0.46 -24.26
CA LYS A 7 15.28 -1.20 -23.05
C LYS A 7 16.23 -0.44 -22.12
N LYS A 8 17.08 0.44 -22.70
CA LYS A 8 17.99 1.31 -21.94
C LYS A 8 17.21 2.31 -21.08
N THR A 9 16.22 2.96 -21.67
CA THR A 9 15.37 3.94 -20.97
C THR A 9 14.49 3.27 -19.93
N LEU A 10 13.86 2.14 -20.25
CA LEU A 10 13.09 1.37 -19.26
C LEU A 10 13.96 0.92 -18.08
N THR A 11 15.21 0.49 -18.35
CA THR A 11 16.13 0.13 -17.27
C THR A 11 16.55 1.34 -16.44
N LYS A 12 16.77 2.51 -17.07
CA LYS A 12 17.08 3.77 -16.36
C LYS A 12 15.89 4.21 -15.50
N SER A 13 14.69 4.16 -16.05
CA SER A 13 13.44 4.45 -15.34
C SER A 13 13.27 3.53 -14.12
N PHE A 14 13.44 2.22 -14.30
CA PHE A 14 13.42 1.26 -13.20
C PHE A 14 14.44 1.60 -12.11
N HIS A 15 15.70 1.89 -12.47
CA HIS A 15 16.72 2.23 -11.49
C HIS A 15 16.41 3.53 -10.75
N ASN A 16 15.88 4.53 -11.45
CA ASN A 16 15.43 5.78 -10.82
C ASN A 16 14.34 5.53 -9.78
N TRP A 17 13.40 4.62 -10.06
CA TRP A 17 12.42 4.19 -9.07
C TRP A 17 13.07 3.38 -7.94
N TYR A 18 13.86 2.37 -8.28
CA TYR A 18 14.48 1.46 -7.30
C TYR A 18 15.28 2.21 -6.24
N TYR A 19 16.07 3.19 -6.65
CA TYR A 19 16.84 4.02 -5.71
C TYR A 19 16.06 5.21 -5.16
N GLY A 20 15.13 5.77 -5.94
CA GLY A 20 14.45 7.02 -5.64
C GLY A 20 13.23 6.87 -4.73
N ASN A 21 12.57 5.69 -4.69
CA ASN A 21 11.29 5.52 -4.00
C ASN A 21 11.33 5.89 -2.51
N LEU A 22 12.44 5.67 -1.82
CA LEU A 22 12.64 6.05 -0.42
C LEU A 22 13.68 7.16 -0.23
N THR A 23 14.67 7.32 -1.14
CA THR A 23 15.68 8.37 -1.01
C THR A 23 15.15 9.75 -1.40
N CYS A 24 14.14 9.80 -2.29
CA CYS A 24 13.43 11.03 -2.68
C CYS A 24 12.12 11.22 -1.89
N PHE A 25 12.00 10.59 -0.74
CA PHE A 25 10.79 10.63 0.09
C PHE A 25 10.64 11.97 0.81
N SER A 26 9.40 12.49 0.87
CA SER A 26 9.05 13.65 1.70
C SER A 26 7.77 13.39 2.48
N GLN A 27 7.61 14.07 3.63
CA GLN A 27 6.41 13.93 4.46
C GLN A 27 5.13 14.41 3.76
N GLU A 28 5.25 15.40 2.88
CA GLU A 28 4.12 16.00 2.18
C GLU A 28 3.75 15.22 0.90
N HIS A 29 4.75 14.78 0.13
CA HIS A 29 4.56 14.20 -1.18
C HIS A 29 4.84 12.69 -1.24
N MET A 30 5.27 12.10 -0.14
CA MET A 30 5.65 10.70 0.00
C MET A 30 6.65 10.27 -1.09
N GLN A 31 6.27 9.37 -1.99
CA GLN A 31 7.13 8.80 -3.03
C GLN A 31 7.03 9.54 -4.38
N THR A 32 6.28 10.64 -4.46
CA THR A 32 6.02 11.37 -5.71
C THR A 32 7.30 11.77 -6.43
N PHE A 33 8.34 12.25 -5.72
CA PHE A 33 9.60 12.64 -6.37
C PHE A 33 10.38 11.46 -6.93
N GLY A 34 10.37 10.30 -6.26
CA GLY A 34 10.94 9.07 -6.80
C GLY A 34 10.22 8.63 -8.07
N TYR A 35 8.89 8.75 -8.08
CA TYR A 35 8.07 8.48 -9.24
C TYR A 35 8.35 9.45 -10.41
N LEU A 36 8.43 10.75 -10.14
CA LEU A 36 8.84 11.76 -11.13
C LEU A 36 10.20 11.44 -11.74
N CYS A 37 11.21 11.15 -10.91
CA CYS A 37 12.54 10.77 -11.37
C CYS A 37 12.50 9.53 -12.27
N SER A 38 11.61 8.59 -11.98
CA SER A 38 11.43 7.39 -12.80
C SER A 38 10.82 7.72 -14.16
N MET A 39 9.81 8.58 -14.22
CA MET A 39 9.13 8.92 -15.46
C MET A 39 9.93 9.88 -16.36
N LEU A 40 10.88 10.64 -15.82
CA LEU A 40 11.66 11.61 -16.58
C LEU A 40 12.35 10.99 -17.82
N PRO A 41 13.15 9.90 -17.75
CA PRO A 41 13.76 9.34 -18.96
C PRO A 41 12.74 8.77 -19.95
N VAL A 42 11.56 8.34 -19.50
CA VAL A 42 10.46 7.88 -20.36
C VAL A 42 9.93 9.03 -21.21
N VAL A 43 9.64 10.15 -20.56
CA VAL A 43 9.13 11.37 -21.21
C VAL A 43 10.19 12.00 -22.13
N GLU A 44 11.46 12.01 -21.72
CA GLU A 44 12.56 12.52 -22.56
C GLU A 44 12.73 11.73 -23.87
N GLU A 45 12.52 10.41 -23.86
CA GLU A 45 12.61 9.60 -25.08
C GLU A 45 11.37 9.72 -25.97
N LEU A 46 10.19 9.89 -25.38
CA LEU A 46 8.93 9.92 -26.12
C LEU A 46 8.62 11.28 -26.76
N TYR A 47 9.10 12.38 -26.19
CA TYR A 47 8.74 13.74 -26.64
C TYR A 47 9.98 14.58 -26.98
N ASP A 48 10.01 15.09 -28.21
CA ASP A 48 11.12 15.92 -28.70
C ASP A 48 11.05 17.37 -28.17
N LYS A 49 9.83 17.88 -27.97
CA LYS A 49 9.61 19.27 -27.56
C LYS A 49 9.56 19.39 -26.03
N LYS A 50 10.23 20.41 -25.51
CA LYS A 50 10.28 20.69 -24.06
C LYS A 50 8.89 20.98 -23.47
N GLU A 51 8.01 21.60 -24.24
CA GLU A 51 6.64 21.92 -23.85
C GLU A 51 5.82 20.64 -23.64
N ASP A 52 5.96 19.65 -24.53
CA ASP A 52 5.28 18.36 -24.41
C ASP A 52 5.85 17.54 -23.26
N GLN A 53 7.18 17.59 -23.04
CA GLN A 53 7.83 16.97 -21.88
C GLN A 53 7.29 17.57 -20.58
N ALA A 54 7.24 18.90 -20.46
CA ALA A 54 6.75 19.59 -19.27
C ALA A 54 5.27 19.29 -19.00
N ARG A 55 4.43 19.26 -20.05
CA ARG A 55 3.02 18.89 -19.94
C ARG A 55 2.88 17.46 -19.43
N SER A 56 3.59 16.50 -20.01
CA SER A 56 3.55 15.10 -19.59
C SER A 56 4.03 14.93 -18.15
N MET A 57 5.16 15.55 -17.77
CA MET A 57 5.70 15.47 -16.43
C MET A 57 4.76 16.02 -15.35
N LYS A 58 3.90 17.00 -15.71
CA LYS A 58 2.90 17.56 -14.79
C LYS A 58 1.92 16.50 -14.29
N THR A 59 1.58 15.50 -15.11
CA THR A 59 0.71 14.38 -14.73
C THR A 59 1.27 13.61 -13.51
N TYR A 60 2.59 13.50 -13.42
CA TYR A 60 3.29 12.73 -12.38
C TYR A 60 3.60 13.52 -11.11
N THR A 61 3.20 14.80 -11.02
CA THR A 61 3.36 15.60 -9.79
C THR A 61 2.31 15.31 -8.73
N ALA A 62 1.23 14.63 -9.09
CA ALA A 62 0.18 14.28 -8.16
C ALA A 62 0.68 13.25 -7.13
N PHE A 63 0.12 13.31 -5.91
CA PHE A 63 0.51 12.47 -4.78
C PHE A 63 0.63 10.98 -5.14
N PHE A 64 1.73 10.36 -4.75
CA PHE A 64 1.97 8.94 -4.94
C PHE A 64 2.60 8.31 -3.69
N ASN A 65 1.95 7.26 -3.18
CA ASN A 65 2.44 6.47 -2.05
C ASN A 65 1.92 5.04 -2.14
N THR A 66 2.83 4.09 -2.13
CA THR A 66 2.51 2.65 -2.19
C THR A 66 3.58 1.85 -1.46
N GLU A 67 3.38 0.55 -1.28
CA GLU A 67 4.47 -0.31 -0.86
C GLU A 67 5.49 -0.41 -2.01
N PRO A 68 6.78 -0.08 -1.78
CA PRO A 68 7.75 0.16 -2.86
C PRO A 68 8.01 -1.04 -3.78
N GLN A 69 8.02 -2.25 -3.24
CA GLN A 69 8.38 -3.45 -3.98
C GLN A 69 7.27 -3.83 -4.97
N LEU A 70 6.06 -4.07 -4.48
CA LEU A 70 4.92 -4.41 -5.33
C LEU A 70 4.43 -3.22 -6.16
N GLY A 71 4.46 -2.02 -5.58
CA GLY A 71 4.07 -0.78 -6.27
C GLY A 71 4.91 -0.43 -7.49
N THR A 72 6.07 -1.06 -7.65
CA THR A 72 6.89 -0.97 -8.86
C THR A 72 6.11 -1.34 -10.13
N VAL A 73 5.11 -2.21 -10.04
CA VAL A 73 4.24 -2.57 -11.16
C VAL A 73 3.47 -1.35 -11.69
N ILE A 74 3.04 -0.44 -10.81
CA ILE A 74 2.30 0.78 -11.20
C ILE A 74 3.22 1.68 -12.05
N VAL A 75 4.48 1.83 -11.63
CA VAL A 75 5.47 2.64 -12.37
C VAL A 75 5.68 2.07 -13.77
N GLY A 76 5.79 0.73 -13.89
CA GLY A 76 5.86 0.06 -15.18
C GLY A 76 4.63 0.29 -16.05
N VAL A 77 3.43 0.08 -15.49
CA VAL A 77 2.15 0.30 -16.20
C VAL A 77 2.06 1.73 -16.72
N THR A 78 2.40 2.72 -15.91
CA THR A 78 2.35 4.12 -16.34
C THR A 78 3.37 4.46 -17.42
N ALA A 79 4.55 3.80 -17.44
CA ALA A 79 5.49 3.94 -18.54
C ALA A 79 4.92 3.41 -19.88
N GLY A 80 4.19 2.27 -19.84
CA GLY A 80 3.50 1.73 -21.01
C GLY A 80 2.33 2.60 -21.47
N LEU A 81 1.57 3.17 -20.56
CA LEU A 81 0.49 4.12 -20.90
C LEU A 81 1.04 5.42 -21.49
N GLU A 82 2.17 5.92 -20.99
CA GLU A 82 2.83 7.10 -21.53
C GLU A 82 3.29 6.87 -22.98
N GLU A 83 3.83 5.67 -23.28
CA GLU A 83 4.19 5.27 -24.64
C GLU A 83 2.95 5.23 -25.54
N ALA A 84 1.84 4.66 -25.10
CA ALA A 84 0.59 4.63 -25.83
C ALA A 84 0.04 6.05 -26.09
N ARG A 85 0.09 6.93 -25.10
CA ARG A 85 -0.29 8.35 -25.23
C ARG A 85 0.58 9.07 -26.27
N ALA A 86 1.89 8.85 -26.25
CA ALA A 86 2.82 9.45 -27.20
C ALA A 86 2.61 8.96 -28.65
N ASN A 87 1.95 7.81 -28.83
CA ASN A 87 1.52 7.25 -30.11
C ASN A 87 0.12 7.71 -30.54
N GLY A 88 -0.51 8.62 -29.78
CA GLY A 88 -1.79 9.23 -30.17
C GLY A 88 -3.01 8.40 -29.81
N THR A 89 -2.93 7.52 -28.82
CA THR A 89 -4.11 6.80 -28.29
C THR A 89 -5.01 7.80 -27.58
N GLU A 90 -6.18 8.10 -28.14
CA GLU A 90 -7.10 9.15 -27.69
C GLU A 90 -7.63 8.92 -26.26
N ASP A 91 -7.77 7.66 -25.84
CA ASP A 91 -8.33 7.28 -24.55
C ASP A 91 -7.29 7.29 -23.40
N VAL A 92 -6.03 7.64 -23.68
CA VAL A 92 -4.97 7.73 -22.67
C VAL A 92 -4.62 9.18 -22.40
N ASP A 93 -5.44 9.82 -21.61
CA ASP A 93 -5.24 11.20 -21.15
C ASP A 93 -4.63 11.25 -19.72
N ASP A 94 -4.45 12.47 -19.20
CA ASP A 94 -3.93 12.70 -17.85
C ASP A 94 -4.84 12.12 -16.76
N GLU A 95 -6.16 12.14 -16.99
CA GLU A 95 -7.15 11.64 -16.04
C GLU A 95 -7.09 10.11 -15.97
N THR A 96 -6.97 9.43 -17.10
CA THR A 96 -6.82 7.97 -17.19
C THR A 96 -5.55 7.50 -16.48
N ILE A 97 -4.39 8.14 -16.74
CA ILE A 97 -3.12 7.80 -16.07
C ILE A 97 -3.22 8.03 -14.56
N ASN A 98 -3.75 9.18 -14.13
CA ASN A 98 -3.91 9.51 -12.72
C ASN A 98 -4.94 8.64 -12.03
N GLY A 99 -6.06 8.33 -12.69
CA GLY A 99 -7.10 7.47 -12.18
C GLY A 99 -6.60 6.04 -11.92
N LEU A 100 -5.88 5.46 -12.89
CA LEU A 100 -5.29 4.13 -12.73
C LEU A 100 -4.25 4.11 -11.61
N ARG A 101 -3.34 5.08 -11.58
CA ARG A 101 -2.34 5.22 -10.53
C ARG A 101 -2.97 5.33 -9.15
N ALA A 102 -3.95 6.23 -8.98
CA ALA A 102 -4.64 6.44 -7.71
C ALA A 102 -5.46 5.21 -7.30
N GLY A 103 -6.10 4.54 -8.26
CA GLY A 103 -6.89 3.34 -8.01
C GLY A 103 -6.05 2.13 -7.58
N LEU A 104 -4.82 2.01 -8.09
CA LEU A 104 -3.95 0.88 -7.78
C LEU A 104 -3.07 1.10 -6.54
N MET A 105 -2.69 2.35 -6.20
CA MET A 105 -1.70 2.59 -5.15
C MET A 105 -2.13 2.09 -3.77
N GLY A 106 -3.40 2.24 -3.39
CA GLY A 106 -3.92 1.78 -2.11
C GLY A 106 -4.00 0.27 -1.99
N PRO A 107 -4.71 -0.43 -2.89
CA PRO A 107 -4.79 -1.89 -2.87
C PRO A 107 -3.42 -2.57 -2.93
N ILE A 108 -2.52 -2.10 -3.81
CA ILE A 108 -1.18 -2.67 -3.93
C ILE A 108 -0.34 -2.38 -2.69
N ALA A 109 -0.47 -1.20 -2.06
CA ALA A 109 0.16 -0.92 -0.79
C ALA A 109 -0.31 -1.90 0.29
N GLY A 110 -1.62 -2.12 0.43
CA GLY A 110 -2.16 -3.05 1.44
C GLY A 110 -1.70 -4.49 1.25
N ILE A 111 -1.63 -4.97 0.00
CA ILE A 111 -1.07 -6.30 -0.32
C ILE A 111 0.43 -6.33 0.00
N GLY A 112 1.18 -5.32 -0.43
CA GLY A 112 2.62 -5.24 -0.25
C GLY A 112 3.02 -5.15 1.22
N ASP A 113 2.34 -4.32 2.00
CA ASP A 113 2.58 -4.20 3.44
C ASP A 113 2.33 -5.52 4.16
N SER A 114 1.29 -6.26 3.79
CA SER A 114 1.00 -7.57 4.39
C SER A 114 2.00 -8.64 3.96
N LEU A 115 2.33 -8.69 2.66
CA LEU A 115 3.17 -9.75 2.11
C LEU A 115 4.66 -9.47 2.34
N VAL A 116 5.14 -8.27 1.98
CA VAL A 116 6.57 -7.95 2.06
C VAL A 116 6.94 -7.56 3.49
N VAL A 117 6.28 -6.53 4.05
CA VAL A 117 6.62 -6.00 5.37
C VAL A 117 6.13 -6.91 6.48
N GLY A 118 4.92 -7.45 6.37
CA GLY A 118 4.30 -8.31 7.39
C GLY A 118 4.72 -9.78 7.34
N THR A 119 5.30 -10.25 6.23
CA THR A 119 5.61 -11.68 6.07
C THR A 119 7.05 -11.94 5.65
N VAL A 120 7.47 -11.44 4.48
CA VAL A 120 8.81 -11.77 3.93
C VAL A 120 9.93 -11.24 4.82
N ILE A 121 9.85 -9.97 5.22
CA ILE A 121 10.87 -9.33 6.08
C ILE A 121 10.97 -10.04 7.45
N PRO A 122 9.87 -10.28 8.20
CA PRO A 122 9.97 -11.00 9.48
C PRO A 122 10.52 -12.41 9.36
N ILE A 123 10.15 -13.16 8.32
CA ILE A 123 10.70 -14.52 8.10
C ILE A 123 12.20 -14.46 7.85
N LEU A 124 12.66 -13.61 6.93
CA LEU A 124 14.08 -13.45 6.65
C LEU A 124 14.86 -12.98 7.88
N LEU A 125 14.29 -12.04 8.63
CA LEU A 125 14.89 -11.53 9.86
C LEU A 125 14.97 -12.61 10.94
N GLY A 126 13.92 -13.42 11.10
CA GLY A 126 13.92 -14.55 12.05
C GLY A 126 15.01 -15.57 11.74
N ILE A 127 15.18 -15.93 10.44
CA ILE A 127 16.28 -16.80 9.98
C ILE A 127 17.64 -16.16 10.29
N ALA A 128 17.81 -14.86 9.94
CA ALA A 128 19.04 -14.14 10.17
C ALA A 128 19.43 -14.07 11.65
N LEU A 129 18.46 -13.80 12.54
CA LEU A 129 18.67 -13.78 13.99
C LEU A 129 19.10 -15.16 14.49
N GLY A 130 18.46 -16.24 14.03
CA GLY A 130 18.86 -17.61 14.37
C GLY A 130 20.31 -17.93 13.97
N MET A 131 20.74 -17.44 12.79
CA MET A 131 22.12 -17.61 12.30
C MET A 131 23.14 -16.69 13.01
N SER A 132 22.68 -15.69 13.73
CA SER A 132 23.53 -14.73 14.46
C SER A 132 23.75 -15.10 15.93
N THR A 133 23.21 -16.22 16.40
CA THR A 133 23.43 -16.72 17.76
C THR A 133 24.93 -16.88 18.04
N GLY A 134 25.35 -16.49 19.25
CA GLY A 134 26.78 -16.50 19.63
C GLY A 134 27.64 -15.37 19.03
N GLY A 135 27.02 -14.31 18.45
CA GLY A 135 27.73 -13.15 17.88
C GLY A 135 28.22 -13.38 16.45
N SER A 136 27.71 -14.39 15.72
CA SER A 136 28.07 -14.67 14.33
C SER A 136 27.54 -13.57 13.40
N PRO A 137 28.35 -13.02 12.46
CA PRO A 137 27.91 -12.05 11.47
C PRO A 137 27.15 -12.69 10.28
N LEU A 138 27.11 -14.03 10.20
CA LEU A 138 26.54 -14.76 9.05
C LEU A 138 25.06 -14.42 8.80
N GLY A 139 24.26 -14.24 9.85
CA GLY A 139 22.86 -13.87 9.72
C GLY A 139 22.69 -12.48 9.06
N ALA A 140 23.45 -11.49 9.48
CA ALA A 140 23.41 -10.16 8.89
C ALA A 140 23.85 -10.16 7.42
N ILE A 141 24.91 -10.90 7.08
CA ILE A 141 25.40 -11.04 5.71
C ILE A 141 24.35 -11.72 4.85
N MET A 142 23.77 -12.83 5.34
CA MET A 142 22.69 -13.56 4.65
C MET A 142 21.49 -12.64 4.38
N TYR A 143 21.02 -11.91 5.40
CA TYR A 143 19.90 -10.99 5.25
C TYR A 143 20.16 -9.92 4.19
N ILE A 144 21.32 -9.26 4.22
CA ILE A 144 21.69 -8.24 3.24
C ILE A 144 21.66 -8.82 1.82
N ILE A 145 22.27 -9.98 1.60
CA ILE A 145 22.36 -10.58 0.27
C ILE A 145 20.98 -11.00 -0.21
N VAL A 146 20.26 -11.79 0.57
CA VAL A 146 18.95 -12.35 0.15
C VAL A 146 17.92 -11.26 -0.04
N TRP A 147 17.85 -10.29 0.86
CA TRP A 147 16.93 -9.16 0.75
C TRP A 147 17.20 -8.32 -0.51
N ASN A 148 18.45 -7.96 -0.77
CA ASN A 148 18.77 -7.14 -1.94
C ASN A 148 18.54 -7.88 -3.26
N LEU A 149 18.85 -9.18 -3.32
CA LEU A 149 18.53 -9.99 -4.51
C LEU A 149 17.02 -10.09 -4.73
N PHE A 150 16.27 -10.41 -3.67
CA PHE A 150 14.80 -10.49 -3.74
C PHE A 150 14.19 -9.15 -4.17
N ALA A 151 14.55 -8.06 -3.52
CA ALA A 151 14.01 -6.74 -3.83
C ALA A 151 14.38 -6.31 -5.26
N TYR A 152 15.64 -6.39 -5.65
CA TYR A 152 16.09 -5.94 -6.97
C TYR A 152 15.45 -6.73 -8.12
N PHE A 153 15.54 -8.06 -8.07
CA PHE A 153 15.02 -8.89 -9.15
C PHE A 153 13.49 -8.93 -9.16
N GLY A 154 12.85 -8.97 -7.99
CA GLY A 154 11.41 -8.91 -7.86
C GLY A 154 10.83 -7.59 -8.40
N MET A 155 11.36 -6.47 -7.95
CA MET A 155 10.94 -5.16 -8.45
C MET A 155 11.20 -5.01 -9.95
N LYS A 156 12.36 -5.46 -10.44
CA LYS A 156 12.67 -5.41 -11.87
C LYS A 156 11.69 -6.23 -12.70
N PHE A 157 11.37 -7.44 -12.26
CA PHE A 157 10.36 -8.27 -12.90
C PHE A 157 9.00 -7.58 -12.94
N LEU A 158 8.55 -7.03 -11.81
CA LEU A 158 7.27 -6.31 -11.70
C LEU A 158 7.23 -5.06 -12.58
N TYR A 159 8.33 -4.30 -12.66
CA TYR A 159 8.42 -3.13 -13.53
C TYR A 159 8.19 -3.49 -15.01
N PHE A 160 8.96 -4.48 -15.52
CA PHE A 160 8.86 -4.87 -16.92
C PHE A 160 7.52 -5.53 -17.24
N LYS A 161 6.96 -6.31 -16.32
CA LYS A 161 5.61 -6.87 -16.47
C LYS A 161 4.54 -5.77 -16.43
N GLY A 162 4.70 -4.78 -15.58
CA GLY A 162 3.84 -3.60 -15.58
C GLY A 162 3.88 -2.85 -16.91
N TYR A 163 5.07 -2.63 -17.47
CA TYR A 163 5.21 -1.99 -18.78
C TYR A 163 4.53 -2.78 -19.91
N GLU A 164 4.73 -4.10 -19.96
CA GLU A 164 4.04 -4.97 -20.92
C GLU A 164 2.51 -4.89 -20.77
N LEU A 165 2.03 -4.83 -19.53
CA LEU A 165 0.59 -4.66 -19.24
C LEU A 165 0.09 -3.27 -19.62
N GLY A 166 0.86 -2.21 -19.37
CA GLY A 166 0.52 -0.84 -19.71
C GLY A 166 0.28 -0.65 -21.20
N GLY A 167 1.14 -1.23 -22.04
CA GLY A 167 0.97 -1.21 -23.51
C GLY A 167 -0.27 -1.96 -24.00
N LYS A 168 -0.71 -3.01 -23.28
CA LYS A 168 -1.93 -3.77 -23.58
C LYS A 168 -3.16 -3.26 -22.82
N ALA A 169 -2.96 -2.50 -21.76
CA ALA A 169 -4.03 -1.98 -20.92
C ALA A 169 -4.91 -0.98 -21.65
N VAL A 170 -4.42 -0.37 -22.72
CA VAL A 170 -5.21 0.54 -23.55
C VAL A 170 -6.41 -0.19 -24.14
N ASP A 171 -6.20 -1.34 -24.77
CA ASP A 171 -7.28 -2.16 -25.33
C ASP A 171 -8.23 -2.70 -24.24
N PHE A 172 -7.69 -2.86 -23.03
CA PHE A 172 -8.40 -3.42 -21.89
C PHE A 172 -9.15 -2.34 -21.08
N LEU A 173 -8.56 -1.15 -20.91
CA LEU A 173 -9.15 -0.04 -20.11
C LEU A 173 -10.29 0.67 -20.86
N VAL A 174 -10.24 0.71 -22.18
CA VAL A 174 -11.23 1.36 -23.05
C VAL A 174 -12.45 0.46 -23.30
N GLY A 175 -12.30 -0.86 -23.13
CA GLY A 175 -13.37 -1.81 -23.33
C GLY A 175 -14.29 -2.01 -22.09
N PRO A 176 -15.38 -2.77 -22.24
CA PRO A 176 -16.28 -3.15 -21.11
C PRO A 176 -15.54 -3.86 -19.96
N GLN A 177 -14.35 -4.36 -20.24
CA GLN A 177 -13.46 -5.02 -19.27
C GLN A 177 -12.77 -4.02 -18.33
N GLY A 178 -12.63 -2.75 -18.72
CA GLY A 178 -12.03 -1.72 -17.87
C GLY A 178 -12.88 -1.39 -16.65
N GLU A 179 -14.19 -1.39 -16.79
CA GLU A 179 -15.13 -1.23 -15.68
C GLU A 179 -15.03 -2.43 -14.71
N ALA A 180 -15.02 -3.66 -15.24
CA ALA A 180 -14.85 -4.88 -14.45
C ALA A 180 -13.48 -4.91 -13.72
N LEU A 181 -12.40 -4.40 -14.33
CA LEU A 181 -11.10 -4.28 -13.66
C LEU A 181 -11.17 -3.28 -12.50
N ARG A 182 -11.77 -2.11 -12.72
CA ARG A 182 -11.91 -1.08 -11.68
C ARG A 182 -12.73 -1.59 -10.50
N GLU A 183 -13.83 -2.31 -10.76
CA GLU A 183 -14.63 -2.97 -9.73
C GLU A 183 -13.84 -4.06 -9.00
N SER A 184 -13.09 -4.88 -9.74
CA SER A 184 -12.25 -5.95 -9.17
C SER A 184 -11.15 -5.39 -8.27
N VAL A 185 -10.48 -4.31 -8.67
CA VAL A 185 -9.46 -3.62 -7.86
C VAL A 185 -10.09 -3.02 -6.60
N THR A 186 -11.27 -2.43 -6.71
CA THR A 186 -12.01 -1.87 -5.57
C THR A 186 -12.42 -2.97 -4.58
N MET A 187 -12.91 -4.10 -5.09
CA MET A 187 -13.28 -5.27 -4.28
C MET A 187 -12.05 -5.86 -3.57
N LEU A 188 -10.94 -6.04 -4.30
CA LEU A 188 -9.68 -6.51 -3.76
C LEU A 188 -9.20 -5.57 -2.63
N GLY A 189 -9.25 -4.25 -2.85
CA GLY A 189 -8.92 -3.26 -1.82
C GLY A 189 -9.78 -3.40 -0.57
N GLY A 190 -11.09 -3.63 -0.72
CA GLY A 190 -11.98 -3.90 0.40
C GLY A 190 -11.62 -5.18 1.18
N ILE A 191 -11.32 -6.26 0.47
CA ILE A 191 -10.89 -7.55 1.07
C ILE A 191 -9.57 -7.36 1.85
N VAL A 192 -8.59 -6.68 1.25
CA VAL A 192 -7.28 -6.42 1.89
C VAL A 192 -7.45 -5.56 3.13
N ILE A 193 -8.22 -4.46 3.06
CA ILE A 193 -8.50 -3.61 4.23
C ILE A 193 -9.17 -4.43 5.34
N GLY A 194 -10.13 -5.29 5.00
CA GLY A 194 -10.78 -6.19 5.96
C GLY A 194 -9.80 -7.16 6.62
N ALA A 195 -8.94 -7.81 5.84
CA ALA A 195 -7.95 -8.76 6.34
C ALA A 195 -6.89 -8.08 7.23
N VAL A 196 -6.36 -6.93 6.81
CA VAL A 196 -5.40 -6.13 7.60
C VAL A 196 -6.05 -5.65 8.89
N SER A 197 -7.28 -5.16 8.83
CA SER A 197 -8.02 -4.74 10.02
C SER A 197 -8.22 -5.88 11.03
N ALA A 198 -8.50 -7.08 10.55
CA ALA A 198 -8.70 -8.26 11.40
C ALA A 198 -7.40 -8.78 12.05
N THR A 199 -6.25 -8.55 11.42
CA THR A 199 -4.95 -9.08 11.89
C THR A 199 -4.14 -8.07 12.69
N TRP A 200 -4.22 -6.79 12.38
CA TRP A 200 -3.38 -5.74 12.96
C TRP A 200 -4.09 -4.87 14.00
N ILE A 201 -5.42 -4.83 13.97
CA ILE A 201 -6.20 -4.06 14.93
C ILE A 201 -6.74 -5.02 15.99
N SER A 202 -6.45 -4.74 17.25
CA SER A 202 -6.99 -5.48 18.40
C SER A 202 -7.57 -4.49 19.41
N VAL A 203 -8.90 -4.41 19.46
CA VAL A 203 -9.62 -3.65 20.50
C VAL A 203 -10.19 -4.65 21.47
N THR A 204 -9.73 -4.59 22.71
CA THR A 204 -10.16 -5.51 23.79
C THR A 204 -10.74 -4.73 24.96
N THR A 205 -11.69 -5.37 25.66
CA THR A 205 -12.28 -4.80 26.88
C THR A 205 -11.80 -5.55 28.11
N SER A 206 -11.60 -4.80 29.21
CA SER A 206 -11.33 -5.34 30.57
C SER A 206 -12.57 -5.38 31.44
N PHE A 207 -13.74 -5.08 30.87
CA PHE A 207 -14.97 -5.00 31.65
C PHE A 207 -15.42 -6.37 32.15
N THR A 208 -15.47 -6.50 33.47
CA THR A 208 -15.94 -7.71 34.16
C THR A 208 -16.92 -7.35 35.26
N MET A 209 -17.90 -8.22 35.53
CA MET A 209 -18.83 -8.09 36.65
C MET A 209 -18.61 -9.27 37.61
N THR A 210 -18.34 -8.95 38.88
CA THR A 210 -18.13 -9.95 39.92
C THR A 210 -19.17 -9.75 41.02
N ALA A 211 -19.86 -10.81 41.42
CA ALA A 211 -20.81 -10.75 42.53
C ALA A 211 -20.07 -10.56 43.85
N ALA A 212 -20.69 -9.86 44.80
CA ALA A 212 -20.11 -9.61 46.10
C ALA A 212 -19.72 -10.94 46.78
N GLY A 213 -18.42 -11.10 47.11
CA GLY A 213 -17.87 -12.32 47.74
C GLY A 213 -17.48 -13.44 46.77
N ALA A 214 -17.68 -13.33 45.47
CA ALA A 214 -17.26 -14.32 44.49
C ALA A 214 -15.80 -14.10 44.07
N LYS A 215 -15.04 -15.22 43.90
CA LYS A 215 -13.65 -15.23 43.46
C LYS A 215 -13.50 -15.15 41.90
N LYS A 216 -14.59 -15.35 41.17
CA LYS A 216 -14.59 -15.33 39.71
C LYS A 216 -15.71 -14.37 39.20
N PRO A 217 -15.46 -13.61 38.13
CA PRO A 217 -16.51 -12.81 37.55
C PRO A 217 -17.61 -13.72 36.95
N PHE A 218 -18.87 -13.34 37.13
CA PHE A 218 -19.99 -14.02 36.49
C PHE A 218 -20.18 -13.52 35.04
N LEU A 219 -19.67 -12.34 34.73
CA LEU A 219 -19.62 -11.79 33.39
C LEU A 219 -18.20 -11.32 33.06
N ASP A 220 -17.63 -11.87 32.01
CA ASP A 220 -16.42 -11.40 31.36
C ASP A 220 -16.81 -10.99 29.94
N LEU A 221 -16.90 -9.67 29.71
CA LEU A 221 -17.46 -9.15 28.47
C LEU A 221 -16.61 -9.55 27.26
N GLN A 222 -15.27 -9.55 27.37
CA GLN A 222 -14.40 -9.97 26.28
C GLN A 222 -14.66 -11.42 25.87
N LYS A 223 -14.68 -12.34 26.83
CA LYS A 223 -14.95 -13.75 26.54
C LYS A 223 -16.34 -13.98 25.96
N THR A 224 -17.34 -13.22 26.42
CA THR A 224 -18.71 -13.31 25.92
C THR A 224 -18.78 -12.84 24.46
N LEU A 225 -18.11 -11.72 24.14
CA LEU A 225 -18.08 -11.19 22.77
C LEU A 225 -17.33 -12.13 21.82
N ASP A 226 -16.15 -12.63 22.24
CA ASP A 226 -15.36 -13.57 21.45
C ASP A 226 -16.03 -14.94 21.29
N GLY A 227 -16.90 -15.32 22.22
CA GLY A 227 -17.73 -16.51 22.11
C GLY A 227 -18.84 -16.38 21.05
N VAL A 228 -19.31 -15.18 20.76
CA VAL A 228 -20.27 -14.90 19.67
C VAL A 228 -19.53 -14.78 18.34
N TYR A 229 -18.51 -13.92 18.31
CA TYR A 229 -17.68 -13.70 17.11
C TYR A 229 -16.29 -13.21 17.56
N PRO A 230 -15.21 -13.95 17.25
CA PRO A 230 -13.86 -13.54 17.61
C PRO A 230 -13.52 -12.16 17.02
N GLY A 231 -13.09 -11.23 17.88
CA GLY A 231 -12.77 -9.87 17.46
C GLY A 231 -13.98 -8.98 17.16
N LEU A 232 -15.17 -9.32 17.67
CA LEU A 232 -16.41 -8.54 17.43
C LEU A 232 -16.24 -7.06 17.80
N LEU A 233 -15.60 -6.75 18.90
CA LEU A 233 -15.36 -5.37 19.33
C LEU A 233 -14.50 -4.62 18.30
N THR A 234 -13.43 -5.24 17.83
CA THR A 234 -12.59 -4.71 16.74
C THR A 234 -13.40 -4.44 15.48
N ALA A 235 -14.23 -5.40 15.05
CA ALA A 235 -15.08 -5.25 13.87
C ALA A 235 -16.05 -4.07 14.00
N VAL A 236 -16.66 -3.86 15.17
CA VAL A 236 -17.54 -2.71 15.44
C VAL A 236 -16.78 -1.38 15.28
N PHE A 237 -15.56 -1.28 15.79
CA PHE A 237 -14.75 -0.07 15.64
C PHE A 237 -14.34 0.18 14.19
N VAL A 238 -13.92 -0.86 13.45
CA VAL A 238 -13.56 -0.73 12.01
C VAL A 238 -14.75 -0.29 11.17
N VAL A 239 -15.91 -0.93 11.35
CA VAL A 239 -17.14 -0.57 10.64
C VAL A 239 -17.63 0.82 11.05
N GLY A 240 -17.49 1.18 12.33
CA GLY A 240 -17.78 2.52 12.84
C GLY A 240 -16.92 3.59 12.18
N CYS A 241 -15.62 3.38 12.07
CA CYS A 241 -14.71 4.27 11.35
C CYS A 241 -15.07 4.39 9.87
N TRP A 242 -15.33 3.27 9.21
CA TRP A 242 -15.80 3.27 7.82
C TRP A 242 -17.09 4.09 7.65
N TYR A 243 -18.07 3.92 8.54
CA TYR A 243 -19.33 4.67 8.50
C TYR A 243 -19.10 6.19 8.65
N LEU A 244 -18.24 6.59 9.60
CA LEU A 244 -17.91 7.99 9.83
C LEU A 244 -17.20 8.62 8.62
N LEU A 245 -16.26 7.91 8.01
CA LEU A 245 -15.51 8.37 6.84
C LEU A 245 -16.39 8.38 5.59
N SER A 246 -17.08 7.26 5.29
CA SER A 246 -17.81 7.09 4.02
C SER A 246 -19.18 7.76 4.02
N LYS A 247 -19.98 7.55 5.08
CA LYS A 247 -21.37 8.04 5.12
C LYS A 247 -21.49 9.43 5.72
N LYS A 248 -20.76 9.70 6.82
CA LYS A 248 -20.77 11.02 7.48
C LYS A 248 -19.75 11.99 6.86
N LYS A 249 -18.91 11.54 5.94
CA LYS A 249 -17.90 12.35 5.24
C LYS A 249 -16.99 13.13 6.22
N MET A 250 -16.73 12.57 7.38
CA MET A 250 -15.81 13.16 8.35
C MET A 250 -14.37 13.04 7.82
N SER A 251 -13.54 14.05 8.07
CA SER A 251 -12.12 13.94 7.69
C SER A 251 -11.41 12.89 8.55
N PRO A 252 -10.40 12.19 8.01
CA PRO A 252 -9.63 11.20 8.76
C PRO A 252 -9.08 11.74 10.08
N ILE A 253 -8.60 12.99 10.11
CA ILE A 253 -8.08 13.64 11.30
C ILE A 253 -9.16 13.72 12.39
N LYS A 254 -10.40 14.10 12.04
CA LYS A 254 -11.51 14.18 13.00
C LYS A 254 -11.85 12.80 13.57
N VAL A 255 -11.83 11.76 12.73
CA VAL A 255 -12.08 10.37 13.19
C VAL A 255 -10.95 9.90 14.09
N MET A 256 -9.68 10.20 13.77
CA MET A 256 -8.54 9.88 14.64
C MET A 256 -8.65 10.57 16.00
N LEU A 257 -8.96 11.87 16.04
CA LEU A 257 -9.14 12.60 17.30
C LEU A 257 -10.31 12.02 18.11
N LEU A 258 -11.42 11.67 17.45
CA LEU A 258 -12.54 11.00 18.10
C LEU A 258 -12.11 9.67 18.73
N LEU A 259 -11.35 8.85 18.01
CA LEU A 259 -10.82 7.57 18.52
C LEU A 259 -9.92 7.78 19.74
N VAL A 260 -9.05 8.79 19.72
CA VAL A 260 -8.19 9.14 20.88
C VAL A 260 -9.06 9.48 22.10
N VAL A 261 -10.09 10.29 21.92
CA VAL A 261 -11.00 10.65 23.04
C VAL A 261 -11.75 9.43 23.55
N VAL A 262 -12.28 8.60 22.65
CA VAL A 262 -13.00 7.35 23.02
C VAL A 262 -12.07 6.37 23.74
N ALA A 263 -10.83 6.19 23.26
CA ALA A 263 -9.85 5.32 23.90
C ALA A 263 -9.50 5.85 25.30
N PHE A 264 -9.22 7.15 25.42
CA PHE A 264 -8.88 7.77 26.72
C PHE A 264 -10.01 7.60 27.75
N ILE A 265 -11.24 7.94 27.37
CA ILE A 265 -12.41 7.78 28.23
C ILE A 265 -12.61 6.29 28.58
N GLY A 266 -12.54 5.41 27.58
CA GLY A 266 -12.76 3.97 27.78
C GLY A 266 -11.74 3.32 28.71
N VAL A 267 -10.47 3.71 28.63
CA VAL A 267 -9.43 3.26 29.57
C VAL A 267 -9.65 3.88 30.95
N PHE A 268 -9.99 5.18 31.02
CA PHE A 268 -10.21 5.88 32.28
C PHE A 268 -11.36 5.28 33.10
N VAL A 269 -12.45 4.87 32.43
CA VAL A 269 -13.60 4.22 33.09
C VAL A 269 -13.40 2.69 33.26
N GLY A 270 -12.24 2.14 32.87
CA GLY A 270 -11.92 0.73 32.98
C GLY A 270 -12.65 -0.18 32.00
N PHE A 271 -13.18 0.38 30.90
CA PHE A 271 -13.84 -0.40 29.86
C PHE A 271 -12.86 -1.03 28.88
N PHE A 272 -11.87 -0.27 28.38
CA PHE A 272 -10.84 -0.80 27.50
C PHE A 272 -9.63 -1.29 28.26
N ASN A 273 -9.04 -2.38 27.73
CA ASN A 273 -7.74 -2.84 28.22
C ASN A 273 -6.65 -1.90 27.69
N PRO A 274 -5.83 -1.27 28.54
CA PRO A 274 -4.76 -0.37 28.10
C PRO A 274 -3.62 -1.07 27.35
N GLY A 275 -3.62 -2.40 27.27
CA GLY A 275 -2.58 -3.17 26.59
C GLY A 275 -1.22 -3.17 27.32
N LEU A 276 -1.15 -2.62 28.54
CA LEU A 276 0.06 -2.61 29.36
C LEU A 276 0.13 -3.94 30.13
N SER A 277 0.95 -4.85 29.65
CA SER A 277 1.40 -6.01 30.43
C SER A 277 2.67 -5.60 31.18
N TYR A 278 2.56 -5.43 32.50
CA TYR A 278 3.72 -5.31 33.39
C TYR A 278 4.24 -6.70 33.76
#